data_31825d2ffd32ea1a8a9142aecc2276e4
#
_entry.id   31825d2ffd32ea1a8a9142aecc2276e4
#
_cell.length_a   1.000
_cell.length_b   1.000
_cell.length_c   1.000
_cell.angle_alpha   90.00
_cell.angle_beta   90.00
_cell.angle_gamma   90.00
#
_symmetry.space_group_name_H-M   'P 1'
#
loop_
_entity.id
_entity.type
_entity.pdbx_description
1 polymer ?
#
loop_
_entity_poly.entity_id
_entity_poly.type
_entity_poly.pdbx_seq_one_letter_code
_entity_poly.pdbx_strand_id
1 'polypeptide(L)'
;MSVIVRDVSKRMGKNDVLRNVSIEVDPGTVVGLQGINGSGKTMLMRAVCGLIKPTEGEISIDGQRLGADISFPPSLGMLIEGPSFLGYLSGYDNLELIAQIKGVATPEDIRSALRLVGLDADEKKKFRAYSLGMKQRLGIAAAIMEKPKL
;
A
#
# COMPACT_ATOMS: atom_id res chain seq x y z
N MET A 1 -0.99 14.26 -1.28
CA MET A 1 -0.13 13.97 -2.44
C MET A 1 -1.02 13.87 -3.67
N SER A 2 -0.61 14.49 -4.79
CA SER A 2 -1.24 14.29 -6.09
C SER A 2 -0.59 13.11 -6.80
N VAL A 3 -1.36 12.34 -7.57
CA VAL A 3 -0.86 11.24 -8.40
C VAL A 3 -1.33 11.47 -9.83
N ILE A 4 -0.42 11.48 -10.78
CA ILE A 4 -0.73 11.60 -12.19
C ILE A 4 -0.15 10.40 -12.91
N VAL A 5 -1.02 9.65 -13.58
CA VAL A 5 -0.69 8.52 -14.46
C VAL A 5 -1.00 8.96 -15.88
N ARG A 6 -0.02 8.96 -16.79
CA ARG A 6 -0.19 9.38 -18.20
C ARG A 6 0.20 8.27 -19.15
N ASP A 7 -0.77 7.83 -19.95
CA ASP A 7 -0.60 6.88 -21.06
C ASP A 7 0.19 5.63 -20.69
N VAL A 8 -0.01 5.16 -19.43
CA VAL A 8 0.76 4.08 -18.86
C VAL A 8 0.33 2.75 -19.46
N SER A 9 1.28 2.09 -20.08
CA SER A 9 1.18 0.71 -20.55
C SER A 9 2.22 -0.17 -19.83
N LYS A 10 1.85 -1.40 -19.55
CA LYS A 10 2.75 -2.40 -19.00
C LYS A 10 2.60 -3.72 -19.69
N ARG A 11 3.72 -4.20 -20.26
CA ARG A 11 3.83 -5.54 -20.84
C ARG A 11 4.60 -6.46 -19.89
N MET A 12 4.09 -7.68 -19.73
CA MET A 12 4.75 -8.76 -18.99
C MET A 12 4.85 -9.99 -19.91
N GLY A 13 6.06 -10.27 -20.37
CA GLY A 13 6.27 -11.27 -21.42
C GLY A 13 5.51 -10.89 -22.70
N LYS A 14 4.56 -11.72 -23.12
CA LYS A 14 3.72 -11.49 -24.30
C LYS A 14 2.37 -10.80 -23.97
N ASN A 15 2.07 -10.56 -22.70
CA ASN A 15 0.78 -10.05 -22.28
C ASN A 15 0.85 -8.58 -21.89
N ASP A 16 -0.04 -7.75 -22.43
CA ASP A 16 -0.25 -6.39 -22.00
C ASP A 16 -1.18 -6.41 -20.79
N VAL A 17 -0.65 -6.07 -19.61
CA VAL A 17 -1.38 -6.07 -18.33
C VAL A 17 -1.94 -4.70 -17.98
N LEU A 18 -1.39 -3.63 -18.57
CA LEU A 18 -1.96 -2.28 -18.60
C LEU A 18 -1.87 -1.76 -20.04
N ARG A 19 -2.89 -1.03 -20.49
CA ARG A 19 -2.96 -0.48 -21.85
C ARG A 19 -3.43 0.97 -21.79
N ASN A 20 -2.53 1.89 -22.06
CA ASN A 20 -2.78 3.33 -22.20
C ASN A 20 -3.68 3.90 -21.07
N VAL A 21 -3.29 3.67 -19.82
CA VAL A 21 -4.05 4.09 -18.65
C VAL A 21 -3.66 5.51 -18.26
N SER A 22 -4.64 6.41 -18.16
CA SER A 22 -4.45 7.77 -17.68
C SER A 22 -5.43 8.06 -16.54
N ILE A 23 -4.91 8.49 -15.38
CA ILE A 23 -5.69 8.81 -14.17
C ILE A 23 -5.00 9.98 -13.47
N GLU A 24 -5.79 10.90 -12.95
CA GLU A 24 -5.34 11.97 -12.07
C GLU A 24 -6.07 11.85 -10.73
N VAL A 25 -5.31 11.93 -9.64
CA VAL A 25 -5.81 11.83 -8.26
C VAL A 25 -5.36 13.06 -7.49
N ASP A 26 -6.33 13.88 -7.10
CA ASP A 26 -6.08 15.07 -6.31
C ASP A 26 -5.78 14.74 -4.83
N PRO A 27 -5.00 15.60 -4.14
CA PRO A 27 -4.77 15.45 -2.71
C PRO A 27 -6.07 15.42 -1.91
N GLY A 28 -6.17 14.48 -0.95
CA GLY A 28 -7.33 14.36 -0.07
C GLY A 28 -8.54 13.66 -0.69
N THR A 29 -8.41 13.13 -1.90
CA THR A 29 -9.47 12.35 -2.56
C THR A 29 -9.31 10.86 -2.32
N VAL A 30 -10.42 10.12 -2.45
CA VAL A 30 -10.45 8.65 -2.45
C VAL A 30 -10.90 8.20 -3.82
N VAL A 31 -10.06 7.42 -4.49
CA VAL A 31 -10.36 6.89 -5.83
C VAL A 31 -10.61 5.38 -5.77
N GLY A 32 -11.75 4.94 -6.29
CA GLY A 32 -12.10 3.53 -6.43
C GLY A 32 -11.74 2.99 -7.82
N LEU A 33 -10.93 1.94 -7.90
CA LEU A 33 -10.66 1.22 -9.14
C LEU A 33 -11.63 0.06 -9.30
N GLN A 34 -12.54 0.15 -10.26
CA GLN A 34 -13.52 -0.89 -10.56
C GLN A 34 -13.15 -1.65 -11.85
N GLY A 35 -13.41 -2.94 -11.87
CA GLY A 35 -13.20 -3.80 -13.05
C GLY A 35 -13.21 -5.29 -12.68
N ILE A 36 -13.34 -6.14 -13.69
CA ILE A 36 -13.31 -7.60 -13.54
C ILE A 36 -11.94 -8.09 -13.02
N ASN A 37 -11.88 -9.33 -12.55
CA ASN A 37 -10.61 -9.94 -12.18
C ASN A 37 -9.70 -10.05 -13.41
N GLY A 38 -8.40 -9.73 -13.22
CA GLY A 38 -7.45 -9.69 -14.32
C GLY A 38 -7.42 -8.40 -15.15
N SER A 39 -8.26 -7.39 -14.85
CA SER A 39 -8.27 -6.11 -15.60
C SER A 39 -7.09 -5.17 -15.32
N GLY A 40 -6.10 -5.59 -14.51
CA GLY A 40 -4.89 -4.80 -14.27
C GLY A 40 -4.93 -3.89 -13.03
N LYS A 41 -6.02 -3.85 -12.23
CA LYS A 41 -6.12 -2.99 -11.03
C LYS A 41 -4.92 -3.12 -10.08
N THR A 42 -4.56 -4.34 -9.73
CA THR A 42 -3.40 -4.61 -8.87
C THR A 42 -2.09 -4.17 -9.52
N MET A 43 -1.97 -4.34 -10.85
CA MET A 43 -0.79 -3.91 -11.58
C MET A 43 -0.66 -2.39 -11.63
N LEU A 44 -1.78 -1.67 -11.78
CA LEU A 44 -1.79 -0.21 -11.70
C LEU A 44 -1.38 0.27 -10.29
N MET A 45 -1.96 -0.31 -9.23
CA MET A 45 -1.55 0.01 -7.86
C MET A 45 -0.06 -0.24 -7.62
N ARG A 46 0.47 -1.39 -8.08
CA ARG A 46 1.91 -1.69 -8.00
C ARG A 46 2.76 -0.68 -8.76
N ALA A 47 2.30 -0.20 -9.92
CA ALA A 47 3.00 0.81 -10.69
C ALA A 47 3.03 2.17 -9.96
N VAL A 48 1.89 2.62 -9.40
CA VAL A 48 1.79 3.86 -8.59
C VAL A 48 2.65 3.78 -7.34
N CYS A 49 2.76 2.60 -6.72
CA CYS A 49 3.64 2.39 -5.55
C CYS A 49 5.14 2.27 -5.92
N GLY A 50 5.50 2.30 -7.20
CA GLY A 50 6.90 2.15 -7.64
C GLY A 50 7.42 0.71 -7.63
N LEU A 51 6.55 -0.29 -7.37
CA LEU A 51 6.94 -1.71 -7.32
C LEU A 51 7.19 -2.31 -8.71
N ILE A 52 6.61 -1.73 -9.74
CA ILE A 52 6.85 -2.09 -11.14
C ILE A 52 7.01 -0.84 -11.98
N LYS A 53 7.92 -0.89 -12.94
CA LYS A 53 8.14 0.21 -13.89
C LYS A 53 7.21 0.03 -15.10
N PRO A 54 6.49 1.08 -15.55
CA PRO A 54 5.78 1.08 -16.82
C PRO A 54 6.70 0.69 -18.01
N THR A 55 6.11 0.12 -19.06
CA THR A 55 6.81 -0.09 -20.33
C THR A 55 6.76 1.18 -21.18
N GLU A 56 5.62 1.88 -21.10
CA GLU A 56 5.36 3.16 -21.78
C GLU A 56 4.56 4.08 -20.86
N GLY A 57 4.61 5.38 -21.12
CA GLY A 57 3.97 6.38 -20.30
C GLY A 57 4.76 6.70 -19.03
N GLU A 58 4.19 7.53 -18.19
CA GLU A 58 4.86 8.00 -16.96
C GLU A 58 3.88 8.08 -15.79
N ILE A 59 4.42 8.00 -14.58
CA ILE A 59 3.71 8.22 -13.32
C ILE A 59 4.47 9.29 -12.57
N SER A 60 3.77 10.31 -12.07
CA SER A 60 4.33 11.32 -11.21
C SER A 60 3.56 11.46 -9.90
N ILE A 61 4.30 11.74 -8.83
CA ILE A 61 3.82 11.96 -7.47
C ILE A 61 4.28 13.34 -7.03
N ASP A 62 3.35 14.25 -6.75
CA ASP A 62 3.64 15.66 -6.45
C ASP A 62 4.61 16.29 -7.47
N GLY A 63 4.44 15.98 -8.76
CA GLY A 63 5.27 16.49 -9.85
C GLY A 63 6.61 15.76 -10.06
N GLN A 64 7.00 14.82 -9.19
CA GLN A 64 8.22 14.01 -9.34
C GLN A 64 7.92 12.70 -10.06
N ARG A 65 8.68 12.36 -11.09
CA ARG A 65 8.46 11.15 -11.90
C ARG A 65 9.02 9.91 -11.21
N LEU A 66 8.17 8.88 -11.06
CA LEU A 66 8.58 7.57 -10.56
C LEU A 66 9.54 6.88 -11.54
N GLY A 67 10.62 6.37 -11.00
CA GLY A 67 11.67 5.67 -11.77
C GLY A 67 12.64 6.58 -12.52
N ALA A 68 12.51 7.92 -12.33
CA ALA A 68 13.44 8.93 -12.84
C ALA A 68 13.89 9.86 -11.69
N ASP A 69 12.98 10.67 -11.15
CA ASP A 69 13.29 11.63 -10.09
C ASP A 69 13.25 10.97 -8.69
N ILE A 70 12.33 10.03 -8.49
CA ILE A 70 12.16 9.23 -7.26
C ILE A 70 11.97 7.75 -7.60
N SER A 71 12.49 6.85 -6.75
CA SER A 71 12.28 5.41 -6.91
C SER A 71 10.94 4.95 -6.33
N PHE A 72 10.49 5.56 -5.23
CA PHE A 72 9.24 5.25 -4.53
C PHE A 72 8.59 6.53 -4.05
N PRO A 73 7.25 6.57 -3.88
CA PRO A 73 6.58 7.69 -3.21
C PRO A 73 7.17 7.86 -1.78
N PRO A 74 7.53 9.09 -1.38
CA PRO A 74 8.26 9.32 -0.12
C PRO A 74 7.42 9.05 1.13
N SER A 75 6.09 9.08 1.02
CA SER A 75 5.16 8.84 2.13
C SER A 75 4.01 7.98 1.63
N LEU A 76 4.23 6.67 1.62
CA LEU A 76 3.32 5.65 1.09
C LEU A 76 2.95 4.65 2.17
N GLY A 77 1.64 4.42 2.34
CA GLY A 77 1.09 3.23 3.00
C GLY A 77 0.42 2.34 1.98
N MET A 78 0.74 1.06 1.96
CA MET A 78 0.15 0.15 0.98
C MET A 78 -0.27 -1.18 1.59
N LEU A 79 -1.39 -1.69 1.10
CA LEU A 79 -1.82 -3.07 1.30
C LEU A 79 -2.24 -3.62 -0.05
N ILE A 80 -1.34 -4.36 -0.68
CA ILE A 80 -1.58 -5.03 -1.96
C ILE A 80 -1.61 -6.53 -1.67
N GLU A 81 -2.76 -7.16 -1.89
CA GLU A 81 -3.00 -8.58 -1.57
C GLU A 81 -3.13 -8.84 -0.06
N GLY A 82 -3.14 -10.13 0.33
CA GLY A 82 -3.32 -10.51 1.73
C GLY A 82 -2.10 -10.18 2.60
N PRO A 83 -2.31 -9.67 3.81
CA PRO A 83 -1.19 -9.34 4.70
C PRO A 83 -0.46 -10.62 5.14
N SER A 84 0.88 -10.58 5.10
CA SER A 84 1.75 -11.65 5.56
C SER A 84 2.58 -11.15 6.74
N PHE A 85 2.25 -11.65 7.94
CA PHE A 85 2.91 -11.31 9.20
C PHE A 85 3.46 -12.57 9.88
N LEU A 86 4.30 -12.39 10.89
CA LEU A 86 4.87 -13.49 11.65
C LEU A 86 3.80 -14.14 12.53
N GLY A 87 3.47 -15.40 12.24
CA GLY A 87 2.35 -16.11 12.85
C GLY A 87 2.47 -16.30 14.36
N TYR A 88 3.66 -16.29 14.89
CA TYR A 88 3.97 -16.49 16.33
C TYR A 88 4.00 -15.20 17.14
N LEU A 89 3.86 -14.04 16.52
CA LEU A 89 3.78 -12.74 17.18
C LEU A 89 2.32 -12.28 17.31
N SER A 90 2.05 -11.35 18.24
CA SER A 90 0.77 -10.65 18.34
C SER A 90 0.62 -9.62 17.20
N GLY A 91 -0.54 -8.98 17.07
CA GLY A 91 -0.72 -7.89 16.11
C GLY A 91 0.19 -6.72 16.39
N TYR A 92 0.27 -6.29 17.67
CA TYR A 92 1.15 -5.21 18.09
C TYR A 92 2.63 -5.52 17.80
N ASP A 93 3.13 -6.70 18.23
CA ASP A 93 4.52 -7.09 18.03
C ASP A 93 4.92 -7.12 16.54
N ASN A 94 4.00 -7.54 15.66
CA ASN A 94 4.24 -7.51 14.22
C ASN A 94 4.38 -6.07 13.68
N LEU A 95 3.50 -5.15 14.11
CA LEU A 95 3.58 -3.75 13.68
C LEU A 95 4.82 -3.06 14.25
N GLU A 96 5.21 -3.37 15.48
CA GLU A 96 6.43 -2.84 16.09
C GLU A 96 7.68 -3.23 15.30
N LEU A 97 7.81 -4.48 14.86
CA LEU A 97 8.90 -4.90 13.99
C LEU A 97 8.96 -4.11 12.68
N ILE A 98 7.81 -3.86 12.05
CA ILE A 98 7.75 -3.07 10.82
C ILE A 98 8.13 -1.61 11.10
N ALA A 99 7.64 -1.03 12.19
CA ALA A 99 7.93 0.34 12.59
C ALA A 99 9.44 0.56 12.80
N GLN A 100 10.17 -0.43 13.34
CA GLN A 100 11.60 -0.36 13.55
C GLN A 100 12.42 -0.27 12.25
N ILE A 101 11.87 -0.71 11.09
CA ILE A 101 12.59 -0.67 9.80
C ILE A 101 12.86 0.77 9.37
N LYS A 102 11.86 1.66 9.45
CA LYS A 102 12.00 3.08 9.10
C LYS A 102 12.25 3.97 10.32
N GLY A 103 11.86 3.54 11.51
CA GLY A 103 11.97 4.31 12.75
C GLY A 103 11.06 5.56 12.78
N VAL A 104 9.97 5.57 12.01
CA VAL A 104 9.04 6.72 11.89
C VAL A 104 7.87 6.60 12.86
N ALA A 105 7.24 5.43 12.93
CA ALA A 105 6.08 5.21 13.78
C ALA A 105 6.50 4.99 15.25
N THR A 106 5.85 5.70 16.16
CA THR A 106 6.00 5.54 17.60
C THR A 106 5.12 4.41 18.13
N PRO A 107 5.36 3.90 19.37
CA PRO A 107 4.45 2.95 20.01
C PRO A 107 2.99 3.45 20.08
N GLU A 108 2.76 4.75 20.26
CA GLU A 108 1.43 5.33 20.27
C GLU A 108 0.79 5.37 18.87
N ASP A 109 1.57 5.59 17.81
CA ASP A 109 1.07 5.52 16.43
C ASP A 109 0.60 4.11 16.10
N ILE A 110 1.33 3.08 16.53
CA ILE A 110 0.94 1.67 16.38
C ILE A 110 -0.38 1.40 17.12
N ARG A 111 -0.48 1.81 18.39
CA ARG A 111 -1.70 1.65 19.18
C ARG A 111 -2.89 2.38 18.55
N SER A 112 -2.67 3.59 18.07
CA SER A 112 -3.67 4.38 17.38
C SER A 112 -4.16 3.71 16.09
N ALA A 113 -3.25 3.20 15.27
CA ALA A 113 -3.59 2.48 14.04
C ALA A 113 -4.42 1.22 14.34
N LEU A 114 -4.04 0.44 15.36
CA LEU A 114 -4.81 -0.74 15.79
C LEU A 114 -6.22 -0.37 16.23
N ARG A 115 -6.37 0.68 17.06
CA ARG A 115 -7.69 1.19 17.48
C ARG A 115 -8.54 1.62 16.29
N LEU A 116 -7.97 2.35 15.35
CA LEU A 116 -8.68 2.81 14.14
C LEU A 116 -9.29 1.67 13.31
N VAL A 117 -8.62 0.53 13.26
CA VAL A 117 -9.13 -0.64 12.53
C VAL A 117 -9.96 -1.59 13.43
N GLY A 118 -10.22 -1.22 14.69
CA GLY A 118 -10.99 -2.04 15.63
C GLY A 118 -10.27 -3.30 16.09
N LEU A 119 -8.94 -3.21 16.27
CA LEU A 119 -8.13 -4.24 16.92
C LEU A 119 -7.62 -3.73 18.27
N ASP A 120 -7.62 -4.62 19.26
CA ASP A 120 -7.05 -4.31 20.56
C ASP A 120 -5.52 -4.41 20.51
N ALA A 121 -4.84 -3.34 20.91
CA ALA A 121 -3.38 -3.28 20.93
C ALA A 121 -2.76 -4.15 22.03
N ASP A 122 -3.51 -4.44 23.09
CA ASP A 122 -3.06 -5.29 24.21
C ASP A 122 -3.42 -6.76 24.05
N GLU A 123 -4.11 -7.12 22.95
CA GLU A 123 -4.47 -8.49 22.62
C GLU A 123 -3.21 -9.37 22.42
N LYS A 124 -3.07 -10.39 23.24
CA LYS A 124 -1.92 -11.33 23.21
C LYS A 124 -2.09 -12.48 22.21
N LYS A 125 -3.26 -12.57 21.57
CA LYS A 125 -3.54 -13.58 20.56
C LYS A 125 -2.54 -13.49 19.41
N LYS A 126 -2.00 -14.63 19.03
CA LYS A 126 -0.99 -14.69 17.95
C LYS A 126 -1.64 -14.56 16.58
N PHE A 127 -0.94 -13.94 15.63
CA PHE A 127 -1.43 -13.68 14.27
C PHE A 127 -1.95 -14.95 13.56
N ARG A 128 -1.30 -16.10 13.78
CA ARG A 128 -1.77 -17.39 13.21
C ARG A 128 -3.21 -17.74 13.61
N ALA A 129 -3.66 -17.25 14.77
CA ALA A 129 -5.01 -17.52 15.30
C ALA A 129 -6.01 -16.38 14.97
N TYR A 130 -5.62 -15.37 14.20
CA TYR A 130 -6.50 -14.30 13.74
C TYR A 130 -7.48 -14.84 12.70
N SER A 131 -8.73 -14.34 12.75
CA SER A 131 -9.68 -14.53 11.65
C SER A 131 -9.21 -13.80 10.39
N LEU A 132 -9.76 -14.14 9.24
CA LEU A 132 -9.44 -13.45 7.97
C LEU A 132 -9.66 -11.94 8.10
N GLY A 133 -10.79 -11.51 8.68
CA GLY A 133 -11.08 -10.10 8.91
C GLY A 133 -10.09 -9.41 9.85
N MET A 134 -9.62 -10.08 10.92
CA MET A 134 -8.57 -9.54 11.80
C MET A 134 -7.24 -9.41 11.04
N LYS A 135 -6.89 -10.36 10.21
CA LYS A 135 -5.68 -10.30 9.37
C LYS A 135 -5.72 -9.13 8.41
N GLN A 136 -6.84 -8.92 7.73
CA GLN A 136 -7.04 -7.77 6.83
C GLN A 136 -6.94 -6.43 7.59
N ARG A 137 -7.60 -6.31 8.73
CA ARG A 137 -7.52 -5.12 9.57
C ARG A 137 -6.11 -4.82 10.04
N LEU A 138 -5.33 -5.85 10.43
CA LEU A 138 -3.92 -5.66 10.78
C LEU A 138 -3.09 -5.15 9.60
N GLY A 139 -3.36 -5.65 8.38
CA GLY A 139 -2.72 -5.15 7.15
C GLY A 139 -3.02 -3.68 6.88
N ILE A 140 -4.27 -3.26 7.12
CA ILE A 140 -4.65 -1.83 7.02
C ILE A 140 -3.93 -1.02 8.10
N ALA A 141 -3.88 -1.50 9.36
CA ALA A 141 -3.15 -0.82 10.43
C ALA A 141 -1.66 -0.62 10.08
N ALA A 142 -1.00 -1.63 9.49
CA ALA A 142 0.37 -1.52 9.01
C ALA A 142 0.52 -0.43 7.93
N ALA A 143 -0.44 -0.32 7.01
CA ALA A 143 -0.40 0.67 5.95
C ALA A 143 -0.56 2.11 6.47
N ILE A 144 -1.33 2.33 7.56
CA ILE A 144 -1.66 3.67 8.04
C ILE A 144 -0.87 4.13 9.27
N MET A 145 -0.14 3.25 9.97
CA MET A 145 0.52 3.59 11.24
C MET A 145 1.56 4.69 11.12
N GLU A 146 2.20 4.84 9.98
CA GLU A 146 3.17 5.90 9.68
C GLU A 146 2.51 7.20 9.19
N LYS A 147 1.18 7.31 9.22
CA LYS A 147 0.39 8.46 8.74
C LYS A 147 0.78 8.88 7.32
N PRO A 148 0.75 7.96 6.35
CA PRO A 148 1.18 8.24 4.99
C PRO A 148 0.30 9.29 4.33
N LYS A 149 0.87 9.98 3.32
CA LYS A 149 0.15 10.99 2.52
C LYS A 149 -0.52 10.35 1.27
N LEU A 150 -0.12 9.13 0.91
CA LEU A 150 -0.65 8.31 -0.17
C LEU A 150 -0.89 6.89 0.31
#